data_d2851864520c9d026a294a0c76479517
#
_entry.id   d2851864520c9d026a294a0c76479517
#
_cell.length_a   1.000
_cell.length_b   1.000
_cell.length_c   1.000
_cell.angle_alpha   90.00
_cell.angle_beta   90.00
_cell.angle_gamma   90.00
#
_symmetry.space_group_name_H-M   'P 1'
#
loop_
_entity.id
_entity.type
_entity.pdbx_description
1 polymer ?
#
loop_
_entity_poly.entity_id
_entity_poly.type
_entity_poly.pdbx_seq_one_letter_code
_entity_poly.pdbx_strand_id
1 'polypeptide(L)'
;MGEKKLKQKEESTDKKSLFGAILLIIGIILIVCGIYLTIVNSSKSSGNNNGASNNTDKIDISTDVKKSSYRMSGNSLDAFDLYFLQLENNPVNKVYSPLSIKYALNMLSDGSNGNSKVQIDSIVGDYKANKYTNSKNMSFANAMFIKNTFSDSVKLDYKDTLVNKYNADVIYDSFETPDTLNTWVSDKTFNLVNNLFDDVSANNFVLVNALAIDMEWNKMIQATTKNYRDAYSVSYKHEKFSTYVPVIDGDHYGSVKFNDSINAKAVQIGAAVNNYDIVEVLGEENIRKTVGDEYTKWLAQGGCGNDPDVNTYLDSYIKEIDSNYKRVDASTDFTFYYDEEVNVFSKDLKEYDGTTLQYVGIMPKNISLDKYIENIDAKKVNTIINSLKEVKSESFDDGVITKVTGYIPLFKLEYELDLMEDLKQLGIIDIFDIDKADLSGITSTDAFIDTALHKANIEFSNEGIKAAAATGMGGAGAARCLFTYDYEVPIKEVNLTFDKPFLFLIRDKNSGEVWFAGTVYEPIINN
;
A
#
# COMPACT_ATOMS: atom_id res chain seq x y z
N MET A 1 41.41 -31.23 40.90
CA MET A 1 41.09 -31.24 39.45
C MET A 1 40.02 -30.21 39.06
N GLY A 2 39.29 -29.63 40.00
CA GLY A 2 38.23 -28.62 39.75
C GLY A 2 38.72 -27.18 39.51
N GLU A 3 39.72 -26.73 40.26
CA GLU A 3 40.17 -25.32 40.17
C GLU A 3 40.90 -24.96 38.86
N LYS A 4 41.60 -25.92 38.22
CA LYS A 4 42.24 -25.67 36.91
C LYS A 4 41.26 -25.50 35.75
N LYS A 5 40.04 -26.10 35.83
CA LYS A 5 39.01 -25.95 34.81
C LYS A 5 38.26 -24.63 34.94
N LEU A 6 38.09 -24.07 36.15
CA LEU A 6 37.47 -22.76 36.36
C LEU A 6 38.35 -21.61 35.87
N LYS A 7 39.64 -21.62 36.17
CA LYS A 7 40.59 -20.59 35.67
C LYS A 7 40.71 -20.58 34.14
N GLN A 8 40.67 -21.74 33.47
CA GLN A 8 40.71 -21.80 32.01
C GLN A 8 39.40 -21.30 31.36
N LYS A 9 38.26 -21.39 32.07
CA LYS A 9 36.97 -20.89 31.57
C LYS A 9 36.84 -19.37 31.72
N GLU A 10 37.38 -18.79 32.81
CA GLU A 10 37.44 -17.34 33.02
C GLU A 10 38.40 -16.65 32.04
N GLU A 11 39.60 -17.18 31.79
CA GLU A 11 40.54 -16.65 30.79
C GLU A 11 39.98 -16.73 29.34
N SER A 12 39.18 -17.73 29.02
CA SER A 12 38.53 -17.87 27.71
C SER A 12 37.38 -16.88 27.51
N THR A 13 36.66 -16.52 28.58
CA THR A 13 35.56 -15.57 28.54
C THR A 13 36.08 -14.13 28.41
N ASP A 14 37.13 -13.80 29.14
CA ASP A 14 37.80 -12.49 29.05
C ASP A 14 38.45 -12.24 27.67
N LYS A 15 39.06 -13.25 27.06
CA LYS A 15 39.61 -13.12 25.71
C LYS A 15 38.55 -12.92 24.64
N LYS A 16 37.37 -13.55 24.76
CA LYS A 16 36.26 -13.35 23.84
C LYS A 16 35.62 -11.97 24.00
N SER A 17 35.49 -11.49 25.24
CA SER A 17 35.00 -10.13 25.54
C SER A 17 35.98 -9.06 25.01
N LEU A 18 37.27 -9.25 25.20
CA LEU A 18 38.31 -8.34 24.70
C LEU A 18 38.34 -8.31 23.15
N PHE A 19 38.15 -9.47 22.50
CA PHE A 19 38.12 -9.56 21.03
C PHE A 19 36.88 -8.89 20.45
N GLY A 20 35.70 -9.04 21.11
CA GLY A 20 34.47 -8.32 20.75
C GLY A 20 34.62 -6.81 20.89
N ALA A 21 35.23 -6.33 21.98
CA ALA A 21 35.50 -4.91 22.20
C ALA A 21 36.46 -4.32 21.15
N ILE A 22 37.50 -5.06 20.78
CA ILE A 22 38.47 -4.65 19.75
C ILE A 22 37.78 -4.56 18.36
N LEU A 23 36.93 -5.51 18.00
CA LEU A 23 36.18 -5.47 16.74
C LEU A 23 35.20 -4.29 16.68
N LEU A 24 34.58 -3.95 17.80
CA LEU A 24 33.66 -2.79 17.90
C LEU A 24 34.43 -1.46 17.75
N ILE A 25 35.62 -1.35 18.36
CA ILE A 25 36.50 -0.17 18.21
C ILE A 25 36.99 -0.04 16.76
N ILE A 26 37.37 -1.14 16.11
CA ILE A 26 37.80 -1.14 14.70
C ILE A 26 36.62 -0.72 13.80
N GLY A 27 35.42 -1.21 14.07
CA GLY A 27 34.20 -0.80 13.35
C GLY A 27 33.94 0.71 13.46
N ILE A 28 34.02 1.28 14.65
CA ILE A 28 33.87 2.72 14.89
C ILE A 28 34.98 3.53 14.18
N ILE A 29 36.23 3.09 14.22
CA ILE A 29 37.33 3.76 13.52
C ILE A 29 37.10 3.75 11.99
N LEU A 30 36.62 2.66 11.43
CA LEU A 30 36.30 2.59 9.99
C LEU A 30 35.17 3.52 9.60
N ILE A 31 34.14 3.66 10.44
CA ILE A 31 33.02 4.61 10.22
C ILE A 31 33.55 6.06 10.29
N VAL A 32 34.34 6.39 11.31
CA VAL A 32 34.94 7.73 11.46
C VAL A 32 35.88 8.07 10.31
N CYS A 33 36.71 7.11 9.86
CA CYS A 33 37.57 7.30 8.68
C CYS A 33 36.74 7.44 7.39
N GLY A 34 35.62 6.73 7.24
CA GLY A 34 34.71 6.87 6.11
C GLY A 34 34.07 8.27 6.07
N ILE A 35 33.62 8.76 7.20
CA ILE A 35 33.06 10.12 7.32
C ILE A 35 34.14 11.19 7.05
N TYR A 36 35.36 11.00 7.58
CA TYR A 36 36.46 11.93 7.35
C TYR A 36 36.88 11.99 5.87
N LEU A 37 36.92 10.83 5.18
CA LEU A 37 37.22 10.77 3.74
C LEU A 37 36.12 11.42 2.88
N THR A 38 34.87 11.32 3.26
CA THR A 38 33.76 12.02 2.57
C THR A 38 33.85 13.54 2.78
N ILE A 39 34.16 14.02 3.98
CA ILE A 39 34.34 15.44 4.28
C ILE A 39 35.58 16.00 3.55
N VAL A 40 36.70 15.29 3.51
CA VAL A 40 37.93 15.73 2.82
C VAL A 40 37.78 15.75 1.31
N ASN A 41 36.98 14.82 0.74
CA ASN A 41 36.66 14.84 -0.69
C ASN A 41 35.68 15.96 -1.08
N SER A 42 34.78 16.36 -0.19
CA SER A 42 33.88 17.50 -0.46
C SER A 42 34.58 18.87 -0.38
N SER A 43 35.67 18.98 0.39
CA SER A 43 36.45 20.23 0.51
C SER A 43 37.52 20.44 -0.56
N LYS A 44 37.78 19.48 -1.45
CA LYS A 44 38.75 19.61 -2.56
C LYS A 44 38.16 19.98 -3.92
N SER A 45 36.86 20.22 -4.00
CA SER A 45 36.16 20.60 -5.24
C SER A 45 35.91 22.11 -5.36
N SER A 46 36.89 22.94 -5.01
CA SER A 46 36.83 24.37 -5.29
C SER A 46 38.14 24.81 -5.98
N GLY A 47 38.16 24.76 -7.29
CA GLY A 47 39.31 25.21 -8.08
C GLY A 47 39.19 24.86 -9.57
N ASN A 48 38.51 25.70 -10.32
CA ASN A 48 38.67 26.09 -11.74
C ASN A 48 39.10 25.06 -12.81
N ASN A 49 38.29 24.74 -13.79
CA ASN A 49 38.33 25.12 -15.20
C ASN A 49 37.61 24.14 -16.14
N ASN A 50 36.75 24.71 -16.95
CA ASN A 50 36.41 24.43 -18.37
C ASN A 50 36.23 22.99 -18.89
N GLY A 51 35.00 22.67 -19.26
CA GLY A 51 34.71 21.95 -20.53
C GLY A 51 34.31 20.48 -20.33
N ALA A 52 33.09 20.24 -20.35
CA ALA A 52 32.28 19.18 -20.92
C ALA A 52 31.07 18.83 -20.02
N SER A 53 29.93 19.12 -20.56
CA SER A 53 28.60 18.82 -20.08
C SER A 53 28.45 17.33 -19.76
N ASN A 54 28.21 16.98 -18.49
CA ASN A 54 27.44 15.81 -18.07
C ASN A 54 26.42 16.30 -17.08
N ASN A 55 25.23 16.56 -17.59
CA ASN A 55 24.04 16.92 -16.83
C ASN A 55 23.58 15.73 -16.00
N THR A 56 23.97 15.69 -14.73
CA THR A 56 23.17 15.05 -13.69
C THR A 56 22.37 16.19 -13.06
N ASP A 57 21.23 16.51 -13.67
CA ASP A 57 20.29 17.48 -13.11
C ASP A 57 19.76 16.96 -11.78
N LYS A 58 20.36 17.43 -10.68
CA LYS A 58 19.61 17.58 -9.43
C LYS A 58 18.47 18.53 -9.77
N ILE A 59 17.25 18.04 -9.63
CA ILE A 59 16.04 18.84 -9.83
C ILE A 59 16.10 19.98 -8.80
N ASP A 60 16.49 21.15 -9.26
CA ASP A 60 16.42 22.36 -8.46
C ASP A 60 14.94 22.82 -8.38
N ILE A 61 14.29 22.50 -7.26
CA ILE A 61 12.88 22.82 -6.97
C ILE A 61 12.70 24.34 -6.71
N SER A 62 13.72 25.15 -6.86
CA SER A 62 13.76 26.58 -6.50
C SER A 62 12.95 27.51 -7.43
N THR A 63 12.24 27.00 -8.44
CA THR A 63 11.42 27.87 -9.31
C THR A 63 9.95 27.90 -8.85
N ASP A 64 9.37 29.10 -8.77
CA ASP A 64 7.98 29.34 -8.37
C ASP A 64 6.94 28.51 -9.15
N VAL A 65 7.26 28.10 -10.37
CA VAL A 65 6.42 27.23 -11.22
C VAL A 65 6.29 25.82 -10.65
N LYS A 66 7.33 25.27 -10.00
CA LYS A 66 7.24 23.93 -9.38
C LYS A 66 6.51 23.94 -8.03
N LYS A 67 6.62 25.01 -7.25
CA LYS A 67 5.89 25.17 -5.99
C LYS A 67 4.37 25.17 -6.20
N SER A 68 3.89 25.85 -7.26
CA SER A 68 2.47 25.87 -7.60
C SER A 68 1.91 24.49 -7.99
N SER A 69 2.75 23.54 -8.42
CA SER A 69 2.31 22.20 -8.83
C SER A 69 1.90 21.30 -7.64
N TYR A 70 2.36 21.59 -6.43
CA TYR A 70 2.03 20.85 -5.21
C TYR A 70 0.93 21.52 -4.35
N ARG A 71 0.35 22.61 -4.82
CA ARG A 71 -0.79 23.23 -4.18
C ARG A 71 -1.97 22.25 -4.14
N MET A 72 -2.55 22.07 -2.96
CA MET A 72 -3.71 21.20 -2.77
C MET A 72 -4.94 21.79 -3.46
N SER A 73 -5.64 20.96 -4.22
CA SER A 73 -6.84 21.36 -4.99
C SER A 73 -8.15 21.06 -4.27
N GLY A 74 -8.09 20.44 -3.12
CA GLY A 74 -9.24 20.04 -2.31
C GLY A 74 -9.00 18.70 -1.59
N ASN A 75 -10.07 18.04 -1.18
CA ASN A 75 -10.00 16.78 -0.44
C ASN A 75 -10.04 15.58 -1.42
N SER A 76 -9.03 15.46 -2.25
CA SER A 76 -8.85 14.37 -3.21
C SER A 76 -7.37 14.05 -3.38
N LEU A 77 -7.06 12.99 -4.14
CA LEU A 77 -5.67 12.70 -4.49
C LEU A 77 -5.13 13.78 -5.43
N ASP A 78 -4.07 14.45 -5.00
CA ASP A 78 -3.38 15.48 -5.75
C ASP A 78 -1.83 15.30 -5.72
N ALA A 79 -1.10 16.25 -6.30
CA ALA A 79 0.36 16.17 -6.38
C ALA A 79 1.02 16.20 -4.99
N PHE A 80 0.42 16.89 -4.01
CA PHE A 80 0.95 16.94 -2.65
C PHE A 80 1.03 15.54 -2.01
N ASP A 81 0.08 14.67 -2.31
CA ASP A 81 0.05 13.31 -1.75
C ASP A 81 1.22 12.45 -2.21
N LEU A 82 1.82 12.77 -3.37
CA LEU A 82 2.97 12.08 -3.94
C LEU A 82 4.31 12.78 -3.68
N TYR A 83 4.26 14.01 -3.14
CA TYR A 83 5.42 14.88 -3.01
C TYR A 83 6.57 14.22 -2.24
N PHE A 84 6.28 13.66 -1.07
CA PHE A 84 7.33 13.07 -0.22
C PHE A 84 7.92 11.78 -0.80
N LEU A 85 7.17 11.02 -1.62
CA LEU A 85 7.72 9.91 -2.39
C LEU A 85 8.72 10.40 -3.43
N GLN A 86 8.41 11.52 -4.09
CA GLN A 86 9.23 12.09 -5.15
C GLN A 86 10.47 12.80 -4.63
N LEU A 87 10.33 13.51 -3.50
CA LEU A 87 11.42 14.26 -2.89
C LEU A 87 12.49 13.33 -2.30
N GLU A 88 12.05 12.36 -1.53
CA GLU A 88 12.92 11.38 -0.90
C GLU A 88 13.00 10.08 -1.70
N ASN A 89 13.19 10.17 -3.00
CA ASN A 89 13.13 9.04 -3.92
C ASN A 89 14.39 8.17 -3.86
N ASN A 90 14.68 7.61 -2.67
CA ASN A 90 15.70 6.61 -2.41
C ASN A 90 15.07 5.20 -2.28
N PRO A 91 15.79 4.11 -2.62
CA PRO A 91 15.25 2.75 -2.65
C PRO A 91 15.13 2.12 -1.26
N VAL A 92 14.30 2.69 -0.39
CA VAL A 92 14.01 2.20 0.96
C VAL A 92 12.50 2.09 1.18
N ASN A 93 12.11 1.27 2.13
CA ASN A 93 10.74 1.21 2.60
C ASN A 93 10.32 2.53 3.23
N LYS A 94 9.17 3.05 2.84
CA LYS A 94 8.61 4.30 3.38
C LYS A 94 7.13 4.16 3.65
N VAL A 95 6.67 4.88 4.64
CA VAL A 95 5.25 5.14 4.88
C VAL A 95 5.07 6.51 5.51
N TYR A 96 4.12 7.28 5.04
CA TYR A 96 3.72 8.56 5.63
C TYR A 96 2.23 8.79 5.43
N SER A 97 1.68 9.73 6.18
CA SER A 97 0.29 10.13 6.06
C SER A 97 0.17 11.55 5.48
N PRO A 98 -0.15 11.69 4.19
CA PRO A 98 -0.46 12.99 3.61
C PRO A 98 -1.58 13.69 4.38
N LEU A 99 -2.61 12.97 4.79
CA LEU A 99 -3.73 13.51 5.57
C LEU A 99 -3.27 14.17 6.87
N SER A 100 -2.39 13.51 7.64
CA SER A 100 -1.84 14.06 8.88
C SER A 100 -1.06 15.35 8.65
N ILE A 101 -0.24 15.38 7.59
CA ILE A 101 0.57 16.55 7.24
C ILE A 101 -0.33 17.71 6.78
N LYS A 102 -1.35 17.43 5.97
CA LYS A 102 -2.37 18.42 5.57
C LYS A 102 -3.06 19.06 6.77
N TYR A 103 -3.40 18.26 7.78
CA TYR A 103 -4.00 18.77 9.01
C TYR A 103 -3.06 19.63 9.83
N ALA A 104 -1.81 19.21 10.01
CA ALA A 104 -0.80 20.00 10.71
C ALA A 104 -0.59 21.36 10.03
N LEU A 105 -0.50 21.39 8.70
CA LEU A 105 -0.39 22.64 7.93
C LEU A 105 -1.64 23.52 8.08
N ASN A 106 -2.84 22.96 8.12
CA ASN A 106 -4.07 23.73 8.36
C ASN A 106 -4.09 24.35 9.76
N MET A 107 -3.72 23.58 10.80
CA MET A 107 -3.62 24.12 12.17
C MET A 107 -2.59 25.25 12.26
N LEU A 108 -1.43 25.09 11.61
CA LEU A 108 -0.42 26.13 11.53
C LEU A 108 -0.89 27.37 10.74
N SER A 109 -1.60 27.18 9.63
CA SER A 109 -2.15 28.30 8.84
C SER A 109 -3.12 29.14 9.67
N ASP A 110 -4.02 28.51 10.44
CA ASP A 110 -4.98 29.22 11.30
C ASP A 110 -4.29 30.01 12.43
N GLY A 111 -3.08 29.59 12.81
CA GLY A 111 -2.29 30.26 13.85
C GLY A 111 -1.21 31.21 13.33
N SER A 112 -1.01 31.29 12.03
CA SER A 112 0.00 32.11 11.38
C SER A 112 -0.59 33.42 10.85
N ASN A 113 0.26 34.44 10.70
CA ASN A 113 -0.07 35.69 10.03
C ASN A 113 1.06 36.06 9.05
N GLY A 114 0.93 37.22 8.42
CA GLY A 114 1.95 37.79 7.54
C GLY A 114 2.41 36.81 6.45
N ASN A 115 3.72 36.81 6.20
CA ASN A 115 4.33 36.00 5.16
C ASN A 115 4.32 34.50 5.51
N SER A 116 4.44 34.14 6.79
CA SER A 116 4.31 32.74 7.25
C SER A 116 2.99 32.11 6.80
N LYS A 117 1.88 32.82 7.00
CA LYS A 117 0.57 32.38 6.52
C LYS A 117 0.49 32.28 5.01
N VAL A 118 1.01 33.27 4.29
CA VAL A 118 1.01 33.28 2.81
C VAL A 118 1.75 32.05 2.26
N GLN A 119 2.89 31.70 2.84
CA GLN A 119 3.66 30.52 2.42
C GLN A 119 2.88 29.23 2.64
N ILE A 120 2.28 29.05 3.82
CA ILE A 120 1.47 27.85 4.13
C ILE A 120 0.24 27.78 3.21
N ASP A 121 -0.52 28.87 3.09
CA ASP A 121 -1.74 28.93 2.28
C ASP A 121 -1.45 28.71 0.79
N SER A 122 -0.26 29.01 0.31
CA SER A 122 0.15 28.73 -1.06
C SER A 122 0.17 27.22 -1.37
N ILE A 123 0.43 26.39 -0.37
CA ILE A 123 0.44 24.93 -0.46
C ILE A 123 -0.92 24.35 -0.06
N VAL A 124 -1.50 24.77 1.06
CA VAL A 124 -2.79 24.29 1.56
C VAL A 124 -3.91 24.51 0.53
N GLY A 125 -3.88 25.63 -0.18
CA GLY A 125 -4.79 25.86 -1.29
C GLY A 125 -6.26 25.80 -0.90
N ASP A 126 -7.00 24.94 -1.59
CA ASP A 126 -8.44 24.76 -1.42
C ASP A 126 -8.78 23.58 -0.49
N TYR A 127 -7.78 22.94 0.11
CA TYR A 127 -7.96 21.86 1.06
C TYR A 127 -8.68 22.35 2.32
N LYS A 128 -9.62 21.53 2.83
CA LYS A 128 -10.36 21.82 4.07
C LYS A 128 -10.30 20.60 4.98
N ALA A 129 -9.85 20.81 6.20
CA ALA A 129 -9.83 19.76 7.22
C ALA A 129 -11.26 19.26 7.49
N ASN A 130 -11.47 17.95 7.31
CA ASN A 130 -12.71 17.26 7.63
C ASN A 130 -12.69 16.81 9.10
N LYS A 131 -13.86 16.62 9.71
CA LYS A 131 -13.95 15.96 11.02
C LYS A 131 -14.15 14.48 10.81
N TYR A 132 -13.32 13.67 11.46
CA TYR A 132 -13.42 12.22 11.46
C TYR A 132 -13.90 11.72 12.82
N THR A 133 -14.76 10.71 12.82
CA THR A 133 -15.26 10.08 14.04
C THR A 133 -14.34 8.93 14.42
N ASN A 134 -13.73 9.01 15.60
CA ASN A 134 -12.88 7.93 16.10
C ASN A 134 -13.70 6.68 16.47
N SER A 135 -13.13 5.52 16.22
CA SER A 135 -13.67 4.21 16.54
C SER A 135 -12.59 3.33 17.17
N LYS A 136 -12.94 2.11 17.53
CA LYS A 136 -11.92 1.13 17.98
C LYS A 136 -10.94 0.71 16.89
N ASN A 137 -11.20 1.04 15.63
CA ASN A 137 -10.43 0.61 14.47
C ASN A 137 -9.84 1.79 13.69
N MET A 138 -10.21 3.02 14.03
CA MET A 138 -9.72 4.22 13.39
C MET A 138 -9.62 5.33 14.45
N SER A 139 -8.45 5.91 14.56
CA SER A 139 -8.19 7.05 15.43
C SER A 139 -7.55 8.17 14.62
N PHE A 140 -8.21 9.31 14.62
CA PHE A 140 -7.72 10.56 14.06
C PHE A 140 -7.78 11.61 15.16
N ALA A 141 -6.64 11.97 15.71
CA ALA A 141 -6.54 12.82 16.88
C ALA A 141 -5.55 13.96 16.67
N ASN A 142 -5.92 15.13 17.18
CA ASN A 142 -5.09 16.34 17.15
C ASN A 142 -4.85 16.81 18.58
N ALA A 143 -3.70 17.39 18.84
CA ALA A 143 -3.41 18.03 20.11
C ALA A 143 -2.50 19.24 19.95
N MET A 144 -2.61 20.16 20.89
CA MET A 144 -1.61 21.14 21.21
C MET A 144 -1.12 20.91 22.63
N PHE A 145 0.15 20.55 22.75
CA PHE A 145 0.85 20.53 24.04
C PHE A 145 1.47 21.88 24.28
N ILE A 146 1.30 22.41 25.50
CA ILE A 146 1.76 23.74 25.88
C ILE A 146 2.61 23.61 27.14
N LYS A 147 3.84 24.13 27.09
CA LYS A 147 4.72 24.20 28.26
C LYS A 147 4.06 25.05 29.35
N ASN A 148 4.01 24.56 30.57
CA ASN A 148 3.35 25.23 31.68
C ASN A 148 3.80 26.70 31.85
N THR A 149 5.09 26.98 31.67
CA THR A 149 5.66 28.32 31.75
C THR A 149 5.30 29.25 30.56
N PHE A 150 4.75 28.69 29.48
CA PHE A 150 4.34 29.40 28.28
C PHE A 150 2.82 29.55 28.13
N SER A 151 2.07 28.98 29.04
CA SER A 151 0.60 28.88 28.98
C SER A 151 -0.13 30.20 28.78
N ASP A 152 0.34 31.26 29.45
CA ASP A 152 -0.26 32.60 29.40
C ASP A 152 0.01 33.34 28.08
N SER A 153 1.04 32.92 27.33
CA SER A 153 1.37 33.46 26.02
C SER A 153 0.49 32.94 24.90
N VAL A 154 -0.10 31.74 25.06
CA VAL A 154 -0.94 31.12 24.02
C VAL A 154 -2.35 31.68 24.03
N LYS A 155 -2.76 32.24 22.90
CA LYS A 155 -4.05 32.93 22.73
C LYS A 155 -5.24 31.98 22.89
N LEU A 156 -6.25 32.45 23.62
CA LEU A 156 -7.49 31.67 23.85
C LEU A 156 -8.22 31.39 22.54
N ASP A 157 -8.32 32.38 21.66
CA ASP A 157 -9.00 32.21 20.36
C ASP A 157 -8.38 31.12 19.51
N TYR A 158 -7.05 30.91 19.58
CA TYR A 158 -6.40 29.83 18.87
C TYR A 158 -6.69 28.46 19.52
N LYS A 159 -6.65 28.38 20.86
CA LYS A 159 -7.07 27.16 21.59
C LYS A 159 -8.52 26.78 21.26
N ASP A 160 -9.42 27.77 21.21
CA ASP A 160 -10.82 27.56 20.83
C ASP A 160 -10.95 27.09 19.36
N THR A 161 -10.13 27.62 18.45
CA THR A 161 -10.07 27.18 17.06
C THR A 161 -9.64 25.72 16.97
N LEU A 162 -8.59 25.32 17.69
CA LEU A 162 -8.11 23.94 17.71
C LEU A 162 -9.17 22.97 18.21
N VAL A 163 -9.85 23.30 19.31
CA VAL A 163 -10.92 22.46 19.87
C VAL A 163 -12.13 22.40 18.93
N ASN A 164 -12.62 23.55 18.46
CA ASN A 164 -13.88 23.61 17.72
C ASN A 164 -13.74 23.16 16.26
N LYS A 165 -12.64 23.50 15.58
CA LYS A 165 -12.42 23.18 14.16
C LYS A 165 -11.77 21.82 13.96
N TYR A 166 -10.79 21.45 14.80
CA TYR A 166 -9.95 20.28 14.64
C TYR A 166 -10.22 19.18 15.66
N ASN A 167 -11.15 19.39 16.61
CA ASN A 167 -11.42 18.47 17.71
C ASN A 167 -10.13 18.11 18.47
N ALA A 168 -9.25 19.09 18.67
CA ALA A 168 -7.94 18.89 19.25
C ALA A 168 -7.98 18.95 20.78
N ASP A 169 -7.16 18.11 21.41
CA ASP A 169 -6.87 18.19 22.83
C ASP A 169 -5.91 19.36 23.09
N VAL A 170 -6.14 20.15 24.17
CA VAL A 170 -5.20 21.17 24.64
C VAL A 170 -4.63 20.71 25.98
N ILE A 171 -3.34 20.37 26.00
CA ILE A 171 -2.68 19.70 27.11
C ILE A 171 -1.53 20.57 27.61
N TYR A 172 -1.44 20.71 28.93
CA TYR A 172 -0.36 21.44 29.61
C TYR A 172 0.63 20.48 30.25
N ASP A 173 1.92 20.69 30.01
CA ASP A 173 2.99 19.82 30.51
C ASP A 173 4.24 20.63 30.91
N SER A 174 5.13 20.03 31.70
CA SER A 174 6.39 20.68 32.09
C SER A 174 7.44 20.70 30.97
N PHE A 175 7.35 19.76 30.02
CA PHE A 175 8.34 19.49 28.98
C PHE A 175 9.74 19.12 29.53
N GLU A 176 9.79 18.57 30.76
CA GLU A 176 11.04 18.02 31.32
C GLU A 176 11.43 16.71 30.64
N THR A 177 10.44 15.92 30.23
CA THR A 177 10.60 14.68 29.44
C THR A 177 9.53 14.64 28.35
N PRO A 178 9.71 13.82 27.28
CA PRO A 178 8.69 13.67 26.24
C PRO A 178 7.57 12.69 26.62
N ASP A 179 7.55 12.15 27.83
CA ASP A 179 6.69 11.03 28.25
C ASP A 179 5.20 11.30 28.05
N THR A 180 4.73 12.49 28.41
CA THR A 180 3.31 12.86 28.26
C THR A 180 2.89 12.88 26.79
N LEU A 181 3.73 13.44 25.91
CA LEU A 181 3.48 13.52 24.48
C LEU A 181 3.52 12.12 23.85
N ASN A 182 4.55 11.32 24.15
CA ASN A 182 4.70 9.98 23.62
C ASN A 182 3.59 9.05 24.11
N THR A 183 3.17 9.16 25.36
CA THR A 183 2.03 8.39 25.89
C THR A 183 0.74 8.75 25.16
N TRP A 184 0.48 10.05 24.95
CA TRP A 184 -0.69 10.48 24.19
C TRP A 184 -0.67 9.95 22.75
N VAL A 185 0.47 10.04 22.05
CA VAL A 185 0.62 9.50 20.69
C VAL A 185 0.39 7.99 20.67
N SER A 186 1.00 7.26 21.61
CA SER A 186 0.82 5.81 21.71
C SER A 186 -0.64 5.41 21.92
N ASP A 187 -1.33 6.08 22.83
CA ASP A 187 -2.75 5.83 23.11
C ASP A 187 -3.63 6.12 21.88
N LYS A 188 -3.35 7.22 21.18
CA LYS A 188 -4.11 7.62 19.98
C LYS A 188 -3.76 6.81 18.72
N THR A 189 -2.67 6.05 18.74
CA THR A 189 -2.24 5.23 17.60
C THR A 189 -2.33 3.72 17.88
N PHE A 190 -3.16 3.29 18.84
CA PHE A 190 -3.33 1.87 19.22
C PHE A 190 -1.99 1.20 19.58
N ASN A 191 -1.06 1.95 20.18
CA ASN A 191 0.33 1.56 20.48
C ASN A 191 1.17 1.23 19.23
N LEU A 192 0.78 1.68 18.03
CA LEU A 192 1.56 1.51 16.82
C LEU A 192 2.75 2.49 16.75
N VAL A 193 2.60 3.70 17.30
CA VAL A 193 3.67 4.69 17.42
C VAL A 193 3.91 4.97 18.89
N ASN A 194 5.03 4.50 19.43
CA ASN A 194 5.30 4.59 20.87
C ASN A 194 6.22 5.76 21.25
N ASN A 195 7.17 6.10 20.38
CA ASN A 195 8.13 7.18 20.61
C ASN A 195 8.19 8.06 19.36
N LEU A 196 7.56 9.22 19.44
CA LEU A 196 7.62 10.24 18.37
C LEU A 196 8.65 11.31 18.69
N PHE A 197 8.84 11.63 19.98
CA PHE A 197 9.73 12.67 20.44
C PHE A 197 10.80 12.07 21.37
N ASP A 198 12.07 12.43 21.12
CA ASP A 198 13.19 12.07 22.00
C ASP A 198 13.41 13.14 23.07
N ASP A 199 13.24 14.42 22.72
CA ASP A 199 13.37 15.58 23.61
C ASP A 199 12.37 16.66 23.19
N VAL A 200 11.74 17.30 24.19
CA VAL A 200 10.82 18.43 24.01
C VAL A 200 11.18 19.60 24.93
N SER A 201 12.31 19.52 25.63
CA SER A 201 12.70 20.49 26.67
C SER A 201 12.88 21.93 26.14
N ALA A 202 13.30 22.06 24.89
CA ALA A 202 13.48 23.36 24.22
C ALA A 202 12.16 23.97 23.71
N ASN A 203 11.13 23.14 23.47
CA ASN A 203 9.87 23.59 22.88
C ASN A 203 9.03 24.41 23.87
N ASN A 204 8.32 25.40 23.37
CA ASN A 204 7.31 26.14 24.12
C ASN A 204 5.91 25.55 23.94
N PHE A 205 5.64 25.04 22.76
CA PHE A 205 4.45 24.27 22.42
C PHE A 205 4.76 23.27 21.30
N VAL A 206 3.92 22.23 21.18
CA VAL A 206 4.00 21.23 20.11
C VAL A 206 2.60 20.96 19.57
N LEU A 207 2.43 21.07 18.24
CA LEU A 207 1.22 20.63 17.55
C LEU A 207 1.42 19.21 17.06
N VAL A 208 0.48 18.33 17.38
CA VAL A 208 0.54 16.90 17.02
C VAL A 208 -0.73 16.51 16.30
N ASN A 209 -0.57 15.80 15.19
CA ASN A 209 -1.63 14.99 14.61
C ASN A 209 -1.22 13.52 14.69
N ALA A 210 -2.12 12.66 15.16
CA ALA A 210 -1.95 11.22 15.24
C ALA A 210 -3.07 10.54 14.45
N LEU A 211 -2.67 9.71 13.48
CA LEU A 211 -3.58 8.90 12.67
C LEU A 211 -3.16 7.44 12.75
N ALA A 212 -4.11 6.60 13.10
CA ALA A 212 -3.94 5.15 13.08
C ALA A 212 -5.19 4.46 12.55
N ILE A 213 -4.97 3.39 11.80
CA ILE A 213 -6.02 2.49 11.36
C ILE A 213 -5.65 1.05 11.77
N ASP A 214 -6.63 0.34 12.32
CA ASP A 214 -6.60 -1.09 12.61
C ASP A 214 -7.86 -1.70 11.99
N MET A 215 -7.91 -1.70 10.67
CA MET A 215 -9.08 -2.05 9.89
C MET A 215 -8.88 -3.38 9.19
N GLU A 216 -9.87 -4.24 9.33
CA GLU A 216 -9.94 -5.49 8.58
C GLU A 216 -10.35 -5.23 7.12
N TRP A 217 -9.95 -6.13 6.23
CA TRP A 217 -10.49 -6.16 4.88
C TRP A 217 -12.01 -6.35 4.89
N ASN A 218 -12.72 -5.78 3.93
CA ASN A 218 -14.17 -6.00 3.76
C ASN A 218 -14.49 -7.49 3.60
N LYS A 219 -13.59 -8.20 2.92
CA LYS A 219 -13.51 -9.66 2.88
C LYS A 219 -12.03 -10.03 2.95
N MET A 220 -11.72 -11.03 3.75
CA MET A 220 -10.36 -11.50 3.99
C MET A 220 -9.62 -11.89 2.71
N ILE A 221 -8.34 -11.57 2.62
CA ILE A 221 -7.45 -12.20 1.66
C ILE A 221 -7.11 -13.59 2.21
N GLN A 222 -7.52 -14.62 1.49
CA GLN A 222 -7.32 -15.99 1.95
C GLN A 222 -5.85 -16.37 1.84
N ALA A 223 -5.21 -16.66 2.97
CA ALA A 223 -3.88 -17.23 2.99
C ALA A 223 -3.98 -18.74 2.66
N THR A 224 -3.35 -19.17 1.59
CA THR A 224 -3.30 -20.58 1.21
C THR A 224 -1.97 -20.93 0.55
N THR A 225 -1.42 -22.07 0.90
CA THR A 225 -0.25 -22.67 0.22
C THR A 225 -0.65 -23.59 -0.94
N LYS A 226 -1.92 -23.86 -1.08
CA LYS A 226 -2.42 -24.72 -2.15
C LYS A 226 -2.75 -23.88 -3.36
N ASN A 227 -2.30 -24.33 -4.51
CA ASN A 227 -2.76 -23.80 -5.77
C ASN A 227 -4.29 -23.81 -5.80
N TYR A 228 -4.88 -22.89 -6.54
CA TYR A 228 -6.29 -22.96 -6.84
C TYR A 228 -6.63 -24.38 -7.22
N ARG A 229 -7.55 -24.97 -6.49
CA ARG A 229 -8.07 -26.28 -6.81
C ARG A 229 -9.27 -26.10 -7.70
N ASP A 230 -9.41 -26.96 -8.68
CA ASP A 230 -10.65 -27.08 -9.40
C ASP A 230 -11.79 -27.30 -8.41
N ALA A 231 -12.57 -26.24 -8.18
CA ALA A 231 -13.71 -26.31 -7.28
C ALA A 231 -14.87 -27.06 -7.93
N TYR A 232 -14.83 -27.13 -9.23
CA TYR A 232 -15.84 -27.72 -10.03
C TYR A 232 -15.18 -28.39 -11.25
N SER A 233 -15.01 -29.68 -11.24
CA SER A 233 -14.93 -30.43 -12.47
C SER A 233 -16.37 -30.74 -12.86
N VAL A 234 -16.84 -30.24 -13.98
CA VAL A 234 -18.04 -30.76 -14.59
C VAL A 234 -17.68 -32.18 -15.00
N SER A 235 -17.87 -33.07 -14.03
CA SER A 235 -17.71 -34.48 -14.28
C SER A 235 -18.72 -34.82 -15.34
N TYR A 236 -18.27 -35.28 -16.38
CA TYR A 236 -18.96 -36.23 -17.26
C TYR A 236 -18.58 -36.11 -18.72
N LYS A 237 -18.38 -34.90 -19.28
CA LYS A 237 -18.01 -34.81 -20.69
C LYS A 237 -17.15 -33.60 -21.02
N HIS A 238 -16.99 -32.71 -20.07
CA HIS A 238 -16.32 -31.39 -20.26
C HIS A 238 -15.45 -31.05 -19.05
N GLU A 239 -14.51 -31.93 -18.74
CA GLU A 239 -13.57 -31.81 -17.60
C GLU A 239 -12.70 -30.54 -17.61
N LYS A 240 -12.78 -29.75 -18.67
CA LYS A 240 -11.93 -28.58 -18.86
C LYS A 240 -12.53 -27.26 -18.34
N PHE A 241 -13.76 -27.27 -17.87
CA PHE A 241 -14.37 -26.14 -17.19
C PHE A 241 -14.19 -26.26 -15.69
N SER A 242 -12.99 -26.07 -15.26
CA SER A 242 -12.71 -26.00 -13.84
C SER A 242 -12.77 -24.57 -13.37
N THR A 243 -13.60 -24.36 -12.36
CA THR A 243 -13.62 -23.12 -11.62
C THR A 243 -12.57 -23.20 -10.52
N TYR A 244 -11.77 -22.17 -10.45
CA TYR A 244 -10.73 -22.10 -9.45
C TYR A 244 -11.25 -21.31 -8.26
N VAL A 245 -11.41 -21.96 -7.12
CA VAL A 245 -11.60 -21.27 -5.86
C VAL A 245 -10.34 -21.42 -5.03
N PRO A 246 -9.92 -20.37 -4.32
CA PRO A 246 -8.82 -20.50 -3.39
C PRO A 246 -9.22 -21.50 -2.31
N VAL A 247 -8.39 -22.52 -2.08
CA VAL A 247 -8.60 -23.49 -1.01
C VAL A 247 -7.95 -22.92 0.24
N ILE A 248 -8.78 -22.56 1.23
CA ILE A 248 -8.29 -22.18 2.54
C ILE A 248 -7.79 -23.43 3.25
N ASP A 249 -6.53 -23.44 3.62
CA ASP A 249 -5.93 -24.50 4.42
C ASP A 249 -5.18 -23.90 5.61
N GLY A 250 -5.94 -23.42 6.57
CA GLY A 250 -5.43 -22.83 7.80
C GLY A 250 -4.60 -21.54 7.59
N ASP A 251 -3.64 -21.32 8.46
CA ASP A 251 -2.76 -20.14 8.44
C ASP A 251 -1.55 -20.29 7.51
N HIS A 252 -1.72 -20.99 6.38
CA HIS A 252 -0.63 -21.20 5.46
C HIS A 252 -0.51 -20.03 4.46
N TYR A 253 0.67 -19.46 4.42
CA TYR A 253 1.04 -18.42 3.47
C TYR A 253 1.86 -18.99 2.33
N GLY A 254 1.68 -18.43 1.15
CA GLY A 254 2.61 -18.63 0.05
C GLY A 254 3.89 -17.83 0.23
N SER A 255 4.76 -17.94 -0.73
CA SER A 255 5.95 -17.12 -0.83
C SER A 255 6.15 -16.61 -2.25
N VAL A 256 6.73 -15.44 -2.37
CA VAL A 256 7.15 -14.87 -3.65
C VAL A 256 8.63 -14.55 -3.59
N LYS A 257 9.34 -14.82 -4.68
CA LYS A 257 10.74 -14.39 -4.81
C LYS A 257 10.76 -12.93 -5.22
N PHE A 258 10.83 -12.06 -4.21
CA PHE A 258 10.76 -10.63 -4.38
C PHE A 258 12.14 -10.08 -4.80
N ASN A 259 12.15 -9.24 -5.82
CA ASN A 259 13.35 -8.64 -6.40
C ASN A 259 14.47 -9.66 -6.66
N ASP A 260 14.09 -10.86 -7.15
CA ASP A 260 14.96 -12.00 -7.45
C ASP A 260 15.82 -12.55 -6.30
N SER A 261 15.73 -11.99 -5.10
CA SER A 261 16.61 -12.31 -3.98
C SER A 261 15.88 -12.61 -2.66
N ILE A 262 14.81 -11.91 -2.32
CA ILE A 262 14.11 -12.00 -1.06
C ILE A 262 12.99 -13.03 -1.13
N ASN A 263 12.99 -14.01 -0.21
CA ASN A 263 11.87 -14.95 -0.06
C ASN A 263 10.80 -14.30 0.83
N ALA A 264 9.90 -13.54 0.24
CA ALA A 264 8.86 -12.84 0.96
C ALA A 264 7.66 -13.74 1.24
N LYS A 265 7.17 -13.70 2.48
CA LYS A 265 5.88 -14.30 2.85
C LYS A 265 4.77 -13.53 2.10
N ALA A 266 3.84 -14.24 1.48
CA ALA A 266 2.84 -13.62 0.62
C ALA A 266 1.46 -14.27 0.77
N VAL A 267 0.41 -13.50 0.53
CA VAL A 267 -0.93 -14.03 0.32
C VAL A 267 -1.16 -14.31 -1.16
N GLN A 268 -1.79 -15.42 -1.45
CA GLN A 268 -2.22 -15.75 -2.81
C GLN A 268 -3.55 -15.07 -3.09
N ILE A 269 -3.62 -14.38 -4.22
CA ILE A 269 -4.86 -13.80 -4.73
C ILE A 269 -5.28 -14.53 -6.01
N GLY A 270 -6.58 -14.53 -6.30
CA GLY A 270 -7.04 -15.06 -7.56
C GLY A 270 -8.54 -14.94 -7.73
N ALA A 271 -8.91 -14.84 -8.97
CA ALA A 271 -10.28 -14.80 -9.40
C ALA A 271 -10.42 -15.42 -10.79
N ALA A 272 -11.45 -16.22 -10.93
CA ALA A 272 -11.94 -16.67 -12.23
C ALA A 272 -13.45 -16.70 -12.14
N VAL A 273 -14.13 -16.52 -13.24
CA VAL A 273 -15.58 -16.65 -13.22
C VAL A 273 -15.96 -18.12 -13.06
N ASN A 274 -16.83 -18.38 -12.11
CA ASN A 274 -17.36 -19.69 -11.83
C ASN A 274 -18.68 -19.87 -12.59
N ASN A 275 -18.85 -21.01 -13.27
CA ASN A 275 -20.10 -21.40 -13.91
C ASN A 275 -20.72 -20.31 -14.80
N TYR A 276 -20.04 -19.97 -15.89
CA TYR A 276 -20.66 -19.13 -16.90
C TYR A 276 -21.59 -19.96 -17.77
N ASP A 277 -22.57 -19.28 -18.28
CA ASP A 277 -23.33 -19.76 -19.40
C ASP A 277 -22.38 -19.84 -20.61
N ILE A 278 -21.93 -21.06 -20.93
CA ILE A 278 -21.01 -21.28 -22.06
C ILE A 278 -21.64 -20.85 -23.36
N VAL A 279 -22.95 -21.05 -23.49
CA VAL A 279 -23.67 -20.67 -24.70
C VAL A 279 -23.67 -19.13 -24.84
N GLU A 280 -23.83 -18.41 -23.73
CA GLU A 280 -23.75 -16.94 -23.72
C GLU A 280 -22.32 -16.45 -24.05
N VAL A 281 -21.31 -17.05 -23.43
CA VAL A 281 -19.90 -16.63 -23.58
C VAL A 281 -19.34 -16.96 -24.95
N LEU A 282 -19.57 -18.17 -25.43
CA LEU A 282 -18.98 -18.66 -26.70
C LEU A 282 -19.84 -18.37 -27.93
N GLY A 283 -21.12 -18.10 -27.70
CA GLY A 283 -22.12 -17.96 -28.73
C GLY A 283 -22.60 -19.32 -29.30
N GLU A 284 -23.89 -19.52 -29.33
CA GLU A 284 -24.50 -20.77 -29.80
C GLU A 284 -24.02 -21.17 -31.22
N GLU A 285 -23.86 -20.19 -32.10
CA GLU A 285 -23.41 -20.42 -33.48
C GLU A 285 -21.99 -21.02 -33.53
N ASN A 286 -21.07 -20.52 -32.70
CA ASN A 286 -19.71 -21.07 -32.62
C ASN A 286 -19.70 -22.50 -32.07
N ILE A 287 -20.53 -22.77 -31.05
CA ILE A 287 -20.67 -24.12 -30.50
C ILE A 287 -21.23 -25.05 -31.57
N ARG A 288 -22.31 -24.68 -32.23
CA ARG A 288 -22.93 -25.49 -33.29
C ARG A 288 -21.96 -25.80 -34.41
N LYS A 289 -21.18 -24.81 -34.86
CA LYS A 289 -20.17 -25.02 -35.89
C LYS A 289 -19.07 -25.97 -35.45
N THR A 290 -18.42 -25.68 -34.33
CA THR A 290 -17.23 -26.42 -33.87
C THR A 290 -17.59 -27.87 -33.49
N VAL A 291 -18.62 -28.03 -32.67
CA VAL A 291 -19.06 -29.38 -32.24
C VAL A 291 -19.71 -30.16 -33.39
N GLY A 292 -20.46 -29.49 -34.26
CA GLY A 292 -21.08 -30.10 -35.43
C GLY A 292 -20.06 -30.61 -36.45
N ASP A 293 -18.97 -29.86 -36.68
CA ASP A 293 -17.89 -30.31 -37.55
C ASP A 293 -17.20 -31.58 -36.99
N GLU A 294 -16.93 -31.62 -35.69
CA GLU A 294 -16.32 -32.79 -35.04
C GLU A 294 -17.27 -33.97 -34.95
N TYR A 295 -18.55 -33.76 -34.64
CA TYR A 295 -19.55 -34.80 -34.65
C TYR A 295 -19.74 -35.39 -36.06
N THR A 296 -19.74 -34.57 -37.08
CA THR A 296 -19.82 -34.99 -38.48
C THR A 296 -18.63 -35.87 -38.86
N LYS A 297 -17.41 -35.50 -38.47
CA LYS A 297 -16.21 -36.32 -38.69
C LYS A 297 -16.28 -37.66 -37.99
N TRP A 298 -16.80 -37.68 -36.75
CA TRP A 298 -16.96 -38.92 -36.00
C TRP A 298 -18.02 -39.84 -36.63
N LEU A 299 -19.15 -39.30 -37.10
CA LEU A 299 -20.14 -40.08 -37.84
C LEU A 299 -19.55 -40.71 -39.12
N ALA A 300 -18.73 -39.95 -39.86
CA ALA A 300 -18.06 -40.43 -41.05
C ALA A 300 -17.04 -41.54 -40.76
N GLN A 301 -16.56 -41.67 -39.54
CA GLN A 301 -15.68 -42.77 -39.09
C GLN A 301 -16.43 -43.99 -38.59
N GLY A 302 -17.76 -44.01 -38.69
CA GLY A 302 -18.60 -45.16 -38.35
C GLY A 302 -19.50 -44.97 -37.12
N GLY A 303 -19.33 -43.93 -36.33
CA GLY A 303 -20.19 -43.67 -35.17
C GLY A 303 -20.45 -44.85 -34.25
N CYS A 304 -21.63 -44.89 -33.62
CA CYS A 304 -22.10 -46.03 -32.81
C CYS A 304 -23.27 -46.81 -33.47
N GLY A 305 -23.67 -46.44 -34.68
CA GLY A 305 -24.63 -47.16 -35.49
C GLY A 305 -26.10 -46.74 -35.37
N ASN A 306 -26.48 -46.04 -34.31
CA ASN A 306 -27.84 -45.47 -34.12
C ASN A 306 -27.72 -44.00 -33.59
N ASP A 307 -26.83 -43.27 -34.20
CA ASP A 307 -26.55 -41.89 -33.76
C ASP A 307 -27.58 -40.92 -34.35
N PRO A 308 -28.02 -39.91 -33.62
CA PRO A 308 -28.91 -38.88 -34.15
C PRO A 308 -28.22 -38.08 -35.27
N ASP A 309 -29.00 -37.44 -36.11
CA ASP A 309 -28.45 -36.46 -37.04
C ASP A 309 -27.77 -35.29 -36.32
N VAL A 310 -26.91 -34.58 -37.04
CA VAL A 310 -26.07 -33.52 -36.47
C VAL A 310 -26.89 -32.44 -35.74
N ASN A 311 -28.01 -32.02 -36.29
CA ASN A 311 -28.83 -30.98 -35.67
C ASN A 311 -29.51 -31.46 -34.39
N THR A 312 -30.08 -32.67 -34.43
CA THR A 312 -30.70 -33.31 -33.25
C THR A 312 -29.67 -33.53 -32.13
N TYR A 313 -28.43 -33.91 -32.50
CA TYR A 313 -27.35 -34.03 -31.55
C TYR A 313 -27.00 -32.66 -30.93
N LEU A 314 -26.81 -31.64 -31.76
CA LEU A 314 -26.43 -30.30 -31.29
C LEU A 314 -27.51 -29.65 -30.41
N ASP A 315 -28.80 -29.83 -30.74
CA ASP A 315 -29.88 -29.31 -29.90
C ASP A 315 -29.88 -29.97 -28.50
N SER A 316 -29.62 -31.29 -28.47
CA SER A 316 -29.47 -32.02 -27.19
C SER A 316 -28.23 -31.59 -26.43
N TYR A 317 -27.13 -31.41 -27.15
CA TYR A 317 -25.83 -30.97 -26.59
C TYR A 317 -25.91 -29.58 -25.97
N ILE A 318 -26.47 -28.59 -26.68
CA ILE A 318 -26.65 -27.24 -26.20
C ILE A 318 -27.59 -27.21 -25.01
N LYS A 319 -28.72 -27.92 -25.07
CA LYS A 319 -29.67 -28.03 -23.96
C LYS A 319 -29.04 -28.70 -22.73
N GLU A 320 -28.17 -29.68 -22.91
CA GLU A 320 -27.46 -30.34 -21.81
C GLU A 320 -26.45 -29.39 -21.17
N ILE A 321 -25.70 -28.62 -21.98
CA ILE A 321 -24.79 -27.58 -21.51
C ILE A 321 -25.57 -26.53 -20.72
N ASP A 322 -26.58 -25.93 -21.31
CA ASP A 322 -27.39 -24.85 -20.71
C ASP A 322 -28.07 -25.30 -19.39
N SER A 323 -28.50 -26.55 -19.30
CA SER A 323 -29.15 -27.09 -18.09
C SER A 323 -28.18 -27.41 -16.95
N ASN A 324 -26.89 -27.62 -17.25
CA ASN A 324 -25.89 -28.06 -16.27
C ASN A 324 -25.05 -26.89 -15.72
N TYR A 325 -25.09 -25.73 -16.37
CA TYR A 325 -24.34 -24.53 -15.97
C TYR A 325 -25.25 -23.51 -15.28
N LYS A 326 -25.24 -23.50 -13.97
CA LYS A 326 -25.85 -22.41 -13.21
C LYS A 326 -24.86 -21.27 -13.11
N ARG A 327 -25.25 -20.11 -13.59
CA ARG A 327 -24.50 -18.87 -13.41
C ARG A 327 -24.30 -18.60 -11.91
N VAL A 328 -23.08 -18.63 -11.46
CA VAL A 328 -22.68 -18.17 -10.13
C VAL A 328 -21.73 -17.03 -10.35
N ASP A 329 -22.16 -15.82 -9.99
CA ASP A 329 -21.29 -14.66 -10.01
C ASP A 329 -20.13 -14.88 -9.04
N ALA A 330 -18.96 -15.10 -9.57
CA ALA A 330 -17.75 -15.00 -8.79
C ALA A 330 -17.44 -13.54 -8.58
N SER A 331 -17.87 -12.99 -7.45
CA SER A 331 -17.38 -11.69 -7.05
C SER A 331 -15.91 -11.83 -6.67
N THR A 332 -15.04 -11.13 -7.37
CA THR A 332 -13.67 -10.91 -6.91
C THR A 332 -13.75 -10.07 -5.64
N ASP A 333 -13.04 -10.50 -4.61
CA ASP A 333 -12.91 -9.74 -3.37
C ASP A 333 -11.88 -8.61 -3.49
N PHE A 334 -11.42 -8.31 -4.70
CA PHE A 334 -10.45 -7.27 -5.02
C PHE A 334 -10.71 -6.71 -6.41
N THR A 335 -10.17 -5.52 -6.66
CA THR A 335 -10.11 -4.93 -7.99
C THR A 335 -8.66 -4.89 -8.48
N PHE A 336 -8.47 -4.83 -9.78
CA PHE A 336 -7.15 -4.84 -10.39
C PHE A 336 -7.11 -4.02 -11.67
N TYR A 337 -5.91 -3.62 -12.02
CA TYR A 337 -5.57 -3.07 -13.34
C TYR A 337 -4.21 -3.59 -13.77
N TYR A 338 -4.02 -3.75 -15.05
CA TYR A 338 -2.73 -4.10 -15.63
C TYR A 338 -2.62 -3.55 -17.04
N ASP A 339 -1.42 -3.16 -17.41
CA ASP A 339 -1.02 -2.80 -18.74
C ASP A 339 0.43 -3.24 -18.99
N GLU A 340 1.12 -2.66 -19.98
CA GLU A 340 2.52 -2.96 -20.25
C GLU A 340 3.47 -2.37 -19.17
N GLU A 341 3.06 -1.30 -18.48
CA GLU A 341 3.89 -0.58 -17.51
C GLU A 341 3.73 -1.08 -16.08
N VAL A 342 2.50 -1.41 -15.66
CA VAL A 342 2.20 -1.70 -14.24
C VAL A 342 1.29 -2.92 -14.05
N ASN A 343 1.42 -3.54 -12.88
CA ASN A 343 0.39 -4.35 -12.24
C ASN A 343 -0.17 -3.59 -11.05
N VAL A 344 -1.49 -3.60 -10.89
CA VAL A 344 -2.18 -2.92 -9.80
C VAL A 344 -3.15 -3.87 -9.11
N PHE A 345 -3.03 -3.94 -7.80
CA PHE A 345 -3.93 -4.66 -6.91
C PHE A 345 -4.61 -3.66 -5.98
N SER A 346 -5.91 -3.78 -5.82
CA SER A 346 -6.67 -2.92 -4.93
C SER A 346 -7.72 -3.70 -4.16
N LYS A 347 -7.89 -3.36 -2.89
CA LYS A 347 -8.84 -4.01 -2.00
C LYS A 347 -9.42 -3.03 -1.00
N ASP A 348 -10.72 -3.16 -0.76
CA ASP A 348 -11.44 -2.30 0.18
C ASP A 348 -11.30 -2.83 1.61
N LEU A 349 -11.12 -1.92 2.56
CA LEU A 349 -11.26 -2.18 3.98
C LEU A 349 -12.75 -2.18 4.38
N LYS A 350 -13.09 -2.71 5.54
CA LYS A 350 -14.44 -2.62 6.08
C LYS A 350 -14.85 -1.16 6.26
N GLU A 351 -16.09 -0.87 5.94
CA GLU A 351 -16.66 0.45 6.17
C GLU A 351 -16.79 0.74 7.67
N TYR A 352 -16.37 1.95 8.05
CA TYR A 352 -16.50 2.50 9.40
C TYR A 352 -17.07 3.91 9.32
N ASP A 353 -18.23 4.11 9.94
CA ASP A 353 -18.90 5.42 10.04
C ASP A 353 -19.07 6.14 8.69
N GLY A 354 -19.48 5.40 7.67
CA GLY A 354 -19.68 5.92 6.31
C GLY A 354 -18.41 6.15 5.50
N THR A 355 -17.23 5.80 6.04
CA THR A 355 -15.94 5.89 5.36
C THR A 355 -15.47 4.50 4.92
N THR A 356 -15.23 4.33 3.64
CA THR A 356 -14.60 3.12 3.08
C THR A 356 -13.20 3.47 2.62
N LEU A 357 -12.19 2.91 3.27
CA LEU A 357 -10.81 3.03 2.83
C LEU A 357 -10.47 1.94 1.81
N GLN A 358 -9.68 2.31 0.84
CA GLN A 358 -9.22 1.44 -0.24
C GLN A 358 -7.69 1.40 -0.26
N TYR A 359 -7.13 0.20 -0.19
CA TYR A 359 -5.73 -0.04 -0.49
C TYR A 359 -5.53 -0.13 -2.01
N VAL A 360 -4.50 0.51 -2.52
CA VAL A 360 -4.08 0.44 -3.93
C VAL A 360 -2.57 0.25 -3.97
N GLY A 361 -2.12 -0.94 -4.39
CA GLY A 361 -0.70 -1.21 -4.67
C GLY A 361 -0.42 -1.09 -6.16
N ILE A 362 0.66 -0.42 -6.54
CA ILE A 362 1.08 -0.20 -7.94
C ILE A 362 2.52 -0.68 -8.10
N MET A 363 2.72 -1.73 -8.87
CA MET A 363 4.03 -2.31 -9.15
C MET A 363 4.45 -2.04 -10.60
N PRO A 364 5.52 -1.25 -10.85
CA PRO A 364 6.11 -1.10 -12.18
C PRO A 364 6.71 -2.41 -12.67
N LYS A 365 6.54 -2.72 -13.97
CA LYS A 365 7.00 -3.99 -14.57
C LYS A 365 8.36 -3.87 -15.24
N ASN A 366 8.58 -2.81 -15.99
CA ASN A 366 9.69 -2.66 -16.93
C ASN A 366 10.72 -1.60 -16.55
N ILE A 367 10.44 -0.82 -15.51
CA ILE A 367 11.35 0.19 -14.94
C ILE A 367 11.44 0.01 -13.43
N SER A 368 12.49 0.53 -12.82
CA SER A 368 12.61 0.53 -11.36
C SER A 368 11.59 1.46 -10.70
N LEU A 369 11.24 1.19 -9.45
CA LEU A 369 10.23 1.96 -8.73
C LEU A 369 10.63 3.45 -8.58
N ASP A 370 11.90 3.73 -8.30
CA ASP A 370 12.44 5.08 -8.22
C ASP A 370 12.17 5.88 -9.50
N LYS A 371 12.49 5.30 -10.67
CA LYS A 371 12.21 5.95 -11.98
C LYS A 371 10.72 6.08 -12.27
N TYR A 372 9.91 5.16 -11.79
CA TYR A 372 8.46 5.27 -11.92
C TYR A 372 7.93 6.44 -11.07
N ILE A 373 8.42 6.58 -9.83
CA ILE A 373 8.03 7.66 -8.91
C ILE A 373 8.46 9.03 -9.45
N GLU A 374 9.63 9.15 -10.07
CA GLU A 374 10.09 10.41 -10.70
C GLU A 374 9.10 10.93 -11.77
N ASN A 375 8.40 10.03 -12.44
CA ASN A 375 7.57 10.33 -13.60
C ASN A 375 6.06 10.18 -13.37
N ILE A 376 5.64 9.75 -12.16
CA ILE A 376 4.23 9.60 -11.84
C ILE A 376 3.65 10.94 -11.40
N ASP A 377 2.40 11.21 -11.79
CA ASP A 377 1.62 12.33 -11.32
C ASP A 377 0.24 11.87 -10.80
N ALA A 378 -0.45 12.75 -10.09
CA ALA A 378 -1.77 12.48 -9.53
C ALA A 378 -2.80 12.12 -10.62
N LYS A 379 -2.68 12.70 -11.81
CA LYS A 379 -3.57 12.40 -12.94
C LYS A 379 -3.40 10.96 -13.42
N LYS A 380 -2.15 10.48 -13.56
CA LYS A 380 -1.84 9.10 -13.94
C LYS A 380 -2.36 8.12 -12.89
N VAL A 381 -2.13 8.40 -11.59
CA VAL A 381 -2.65 7.57 -10.50
C VAL A 381 -4.18 7.53 -10.51
N ASN A 382 -4.85 8.67 -10.65
CA ASN A 382 -6.30 8.73 -10.75
C ASN A 382 -6.83 7.96 -11.99
N THR A 383 -6.13 8.02 -13.12
CA THR A 383 -6.49 7.24 -14.31
C THR A 383 -6.41 5.75 -14.05
N ILE A 384 -5.36 5.28 -13.38
CA ILE A 384 -5.20 3.88 -12.97
C ILE A 384 -6.33 3.46 -12.03
N ILE A 385 -6.60 4.26 -10.99
CA ILE A 385 -7.66 3.97 -10.01
C ILE A 385 -9.04 3.89 -10.69
N ASN A 386 -9.34 4.80 -11.59
CA ASN A 386 -10.61 4.81 -12.33
C ASN A 386 -10.71 3.65 -13.35
N SER A 387 -9.60 3.01 -13.68
CA SER A 387 -9.53 1.85 -14.58
C SER A 387 -9.52 0.51 -13.85
N LEU A 388 -9.59 0.53 -12.50
CA LEU A 388 -9.72 -0.68 -11.71
C LEU A 388 -10.99 -1.45 -12.06
N LYS A 389 -10.87 -2.75 -12.24
CA LYS A 389 -11.98 -3.64 -12.61
C LYS A 389 -12.00 -4.89 -11.76
N GLU A 390 -13.16 -5.48 -11.64
CA GLU A 390 -13.39 -6.80 -11.08
C GLU A 390 -13.45 -7.84 -12.22
N VAL A 391 -13.21 -9.10 -11.91
CA VAL A 391 -13.57 -10.19 -12.85
C VAL A 391 -15.07 -10.45 -12.68
N LYS A 392 -15.84 -10.13 -13.71
CA LYS A 392 -17.28 -10.36 -13.79
C LYS A 392 -17.61 -11.14 -15.05
N SER A 393 -18.76 -11.82 -15.06
CA SER A 393 -19.24 -12.52 -16.26
C SER A 393 -19.40 -11.60 -17.47
N GLU A 394 -19.81 -10.34 -17.24
CA GLU A 394 -19.94 -9.32 -18.28
C GLU A 394 -18.59 -8.81 -18.82
N SER A 395 -17.46 -9.18 -18.17
CA SER A 395 -16.10 -8.76 -18.55
C SER A 395 -15.46 -9.65 -19.60
N PHE A 396 -16.19 -10.62 -20.15
CA PHE A 396 -15.66 -11.54 -21.17
C PHE A 396 -15.85 -10.93 -22.55
N ASP A 397 -14.72 -10.54 -23.14
CA ASP A 397 -14.68 -10.14 -24.53
C ASP A 397 -14.46 -11.38 -25.42
N ASP A 398 -15.26 -11.55 -26.44
CA ASP A 398 -15.06 -12.52 -27.55
C ASP A 398 -14.92 -13.99 -27.12
N GLY A 399 -15.62 -14.43 -26.09
CA GLY A 399 -15.58 -15.84 -25.66
C GLY A 399 -14.30 -16.25 -24.95
N VAL A 400 -13.50 -15.31 -24.47
CA VAL A 400 -12.27 -15.56 -23.72
C VAL A 400 -12.48 -15.28 -22.24
N ILE A 401 -12.14 -16.25 -21.39
CA ILE A 401 -12.23 -16.11 -19.94
C ILE A 401 -10.99 -15.46 -19.38
N THR A 402 -11.15 -14.43 -18.56
CA THR A 402 -10.05 -13.86 -17.81
C THR A 402 -9.90 -14.57 -16.47
N LYS A 403 -8.73 -15.19 -16.26
CA LYS A 403 -8.30 -15.79 -15.00
C LYS A 403 -7.19 -14.92 -14.40
N VAL A 404 -7.44 -14.37 -13.23
CA VAL A 404 -6.48 -13.55 -12.50
C VAL A 404 -5.87 -14.36 -11.37
N THR A 405 -4.54 -14.38 -11.27
CA THR A 405 -3.81 -15.02 -10.17
C THR A 405 -2.64 -14.16 -9.76
N GLY A 406 -2.13 -14.35 -8.55
CA GLY A 406 -0.91 -13.66 -8.11
C GLY A 406 -0.60 -13.87 -6.64
N TYR A 407 0.49 -13.25 -6.22
CA TYR A 407 0.96 -13.23 -4.85
C TYR A 407 1.25 -11.78 -4.43
N ILE A 408 0.69 -11.36 -3.32
CA ILE A 408 0.97 -10.04 -2.72
C ILE A 408 1.81 -10.26 -1.47
N PRO A 409 3.04 -9.74 -1.39
CA PRO A 409 3.89 -9.91 -0.21
C PRO A 409 3.27 -9.22 1.00
N LEU A 410 3.40 -9.85 2.17
CA LEU A 410 3.08 -9.23 3.44
C LEU A 410 4.23 -8.33 3.86
N PHE A 411 3.91 -7.23 4.52
CA PHE A 411 4.94 -6.31 5.01
C PHE A 411 4.49 -5.55 6.26
N LYS A 412 5.46 -5.13 7.06
CA LYS A 412 5.29 -4.20 8.15
C LYS A 412 6.33 -3.10 8.02
N LEU A 413 5.89 -1.86 8.00
CA LEU A 413 6.75 -0.69 7.81
C LEU A 413 6.57 0.29 8.95
N GLU A 414 7.68 0.87 9.37
CA GLU A 414 7.75 2.03 10.24
C GLU A 414 8.70 3.03 9.59
N TYR A 415 8.30 4.27 9.49
CA TYR A 415 9.10 5.31 8.87
C TYR A 415 8.89 6.66 9.55
N GLU A 416 9.97 7.43 9.66
CA GLU A 416 10.00 8.76 10.25
C GLU A 416 10.50 9.77 9.22
N LEU A 417 9.77 10.86 9.03
CA LEU A 417 10.10 11.99 8.17
C LEU A 417 10.51 13.20 9.03
N ASP A 418 11.62 13.81 8.71
CA ASP A 418 11.92 15.19 9.12
C ASP A 418 11.26 16.14 8.13
N LEU A 419 10.07 16.62 8.48
CA LEU A 419 9.27 17.47 7.61
C LEU A 419 9.85 18.90 7.44
N MET A 420 10.76 19.34 8.31
CA MET A 420 11.24 20.72 8.28
C MET A 420 11.93 21.03 6.95
N GLU A 421 12.89 20.21 6.55
CA GLU A 421 13.62 20.42 5.30
C GLU A 421 12.72 20.21 4.07
N ASP A 422 11.81 19.24 4.12
CA ASP A 422 10.86 18.96 3.06
C ASP A 422 9.88 20.11 2.83
N LEU A 423 9.35 20.69 3.92
CA LEU A 423 8.44 21.83 3.85
C LEU A 423 9.16 23.11 3.40
N LYS A 424 10.43 23.30 3.79
CA LYS A 424 11.25 24.41 3.27
C LYS A 424 11.41 24.30 1.74
N GLN A 425 11.58 23.11 1.21
CA GLN A 425 11.66 22.91 -0.25
C GLN A 425 10.35 23.24 -0.96
N LEU A 426 9.20 23.05 -0.31
CA LEU A 426 7.90 23.53 -0.80
C LEU A 426 7.74 25.07 -0.69
N GLY A 427 8.66 25.75 -0.01
CA GLY A 427 8.64 27.19 0.18
C GLY A 427 7.96 27.66 1.45
N ILE A 428 7.66 26.76 2.38
CA ILE A 428 7.26 27.08 3.74
C ILE A 428 8.55 27.25 4.55
N ILE A 429 9.05 28.47 4.66
CA ILE A 429 10.39 28.76 5.21
C ILE A 429 10.30 29.58 6.49
N ASP A 430 9.48 30.63 6.49
CA ASP A 430 9.52 31.67 7.54
C ASP A 430 9.11 31.12 8.90
N ILE A 431 8.20 30.16 8.99
CA ILE A 431 7.77 29.58 10.27
C ILE A 431 8.90 28.84 11.03
N PHE A 432 9.98 28.48 10.34
CA PHE A 432 11.16 27.81 10.90
C PHE A 432 12.32 28.79 11.24
N ASP A 433 12.13 30.07 11.01
CA ASP A 433 13.14 31.12 11.22
C ASP A 433 12.67 32.07 12.33
N ILE A 434 13.38 32.10 13.45
CA ILE A 434 12.99 32.91 14.62
C ILE A 434 12.82 34.41 14.32
N ASP A 435 13.58 34.93 13.33
CA ASP A 435 13.55 36.35 12.95
C ASP A 435 12.43 36.67 11.93
N LYS A 436 11.76 35.66 11.36
CA LYS A 436 10.76 35.82 10.29
C LYS A 436 9.40 35.21 10.62
N ALA A 437 9.36 34.23 11.54
CA ALA A 437 8.14 33.55 11.88
C ALA A 437 7.08 34.51 12.42
N ASP A 438 5.91 34.49 11.81
CA ASP A 438 4.75 35.21 12.33
C ASP A 438 3.68 34.20 12.77
N LEU A 439 3.82 33.71 14.00
CA LEU A 439 2.89 32.89 14.71
C LEU A 439 2.01 33.68 15.68
N SER A 440 1.83 34.99 15.39
CA SER A 440 1.05 35.89 16.22
C SER A 440 -0.44 35.52 16.35
N GLY A 441 -0.94 34.60 15.56
CA GLY A 441 -2.25 33.97 15.76
C GLY A 441 -2.26 32.98 16.92
N ILE A 442 -1.14 32.26 17.16
CA ILE A 442 -0.97 31.27 18.23
C ILE A 442 -0.65 31.95 19.56
N THR A 443 0.33 32.87 19.57
CA THR A 443 0.95 33.38 20.78
C THR A 443 1.06 34.91 20.77
N SER A 444 1.16 35.50 21.96
CA SER A 444 1.39 36.92 22.17
C SER A 444 2.88 37.32 22.22
N THR A 445 3.78 36.32 22.17
CA THR A 445 5.23 36.51 22.17
C THR A 445 5.82 35.88 20.90
N ASP A 446 7.02 36.30 20.53
CA ASP A 446 7.72 35.75 19.37
C ASP A 446 7.93 34.22 19.56
N ALA A 447 7.61 33.46 18.52
CA ALA A 447 7.76 32.03 18.49
C ALA A 447 7.98 31.54 17.05
N PHE A 448 8.61 30.41 16.91
CA PHE A 448 8.85 29.73 15.63
C PHE A 448 8.71 28.22 15.82
N ILE A 449 8.64 27.47 14.73
CA ILE A 449 8.62 25.99 14.75
C ILE A 449 10.06 25.49 14.63
N ASP A 450 10.56 24.84 15.66
CA ASP A 450 11.92 24.30 15.72
C ASP A 450 11.98 22.79 15.44
N THR A 451 10.84 22.12 15.44
CA THR A 451 10.72 20.67 15.22
C THR A 451 9.45 20.35 14.43
N ALA A 452 9.60 19.60 13.35
CA ALA A 452 8.49 19.14 12.53
C ALA A 452 8.72 17.65 12.15
N LEU A 453 8.21 16.73 12.95
CA LEU A 453 8.37 15.28 12.77
C LEU A 453 7.05 14.64 12.35
N HIS A 454 7.16 13.65 11.48
CA HIS A 454 6.05 12.77 11.13
C HIS A 454 6.49 11.31 11.18
N LYS A 455 5.77 10.50 11.91
CA LYS A 455 6.04 9.05 12.04
C LYS A 455 4.79 8.29 11.70
N ALA A 456 4.94 7.28 10.85
CA ALA A 456 3.87 6.39 10.48
C ALA A 456 4.29 4.93 10.58
N ASN A 457 3.33 4.07 10.89
CA ASN A 457 3.49 2.62 10.94
C ASN A 457 2.32 1.97 10.21
N ILE A 458 2.59 0.94 9.42
CA ILE A 458 1.58 0.18 8.71
C ILE A 458 1.95 -1.30 8.66
N GLU A 459 0.94 -2.16 8.79
CA GLU A 459 1.06 -3.59 8.58
C GLU A 459 0.05 -4.06 7.55
N PHE A 460 0.52 -4.67 6.47
CA PHE A 460 -0.29 -5.34 5.47
C PHE A 460 -0.30 -6.83 5.79
N SER A 461 -1.46 -7.35 6.22
CA SER A 461 -1.66 -8.74 6.59
C SER A 461 -2.86 -9.35 5.85
N ASN A 462 -3.08 -10.64 6.08
CA ASN A 462 -4.24 -11.34 5.54
C ASN A 462 -5.49 -11.19 6.42
N GLU A 463 -5.39 -10.59 7.59
CA GLU A 463 -6.39 -10.73 8.65
C GLU A 463 -7.77 -10.14 8.35
N GLY A 464 -8.73 -10.98 8.65
CA GLY A 464 -10.18 -10.86 8.78
C GLY A 464 -10.83 -12.23 8.70
N ILE A 465 -11.25 -12.79 9.78
CA ILE A 465 -12.12 -13.93 10.12
C ILE A 465 -12.26 -15.15 9.17
N LYS A 466 -12.13 -16.31 9.79
CA LYS A 466 -12.21 -17.70 9.33
C LYS A 466 -13.58 -18.14 8.84
N ALA A 467 -13.63 -19.00 7.80
CA ALA A 467 -14.70 -19.97 7.60
C ALA A 467 -14.29 -21.15 6.70
N ALA A 468 -14.86 -22.34 6.98
CA ALA A 468 -14.42 -23.64 6.52
C ALA A 468 -15.27 -24.25 5.40
N ALA A 469 -14.64 -25.05 4.58
CA ALA A 469 -14.81 -26.42 4.09
C ALA A 469 -16.08 -26.87 3.36
N ALA A 470 -15.90 -27.61 2.26
CA ALA A 470 -16.78 -28.69 1.83
C ALA A 470 -16.06 -29.75 1.00
N THR A 471 -16.45 -30.96 1.24
CA THR A 471 -15.99 -32.23 0.66
C THR A 471 -16.79 -32.61 -0.60
N GLY A 472 -16.13 -33.20 -1.58
CA GLY A 472 -16.77 -33.81 -2.73
C GLY A 472 -16.32 -35.25 -2.91
N MET A 473 -17.23 -36.16 -3.26
CA MET A 473 -16.96 -37.57 -3.60
C MET A 473 -17.21 -37.83 -5.08
N GLY A 474 -16.34 -38.59 -5.69
CA GLY A 474 -16.47 -39.04 -7.07
C GLY A 474 -16.88 -40.51 -7.17
N GLY A 475 -17.62 -40.86 -8.21
CA GLY A 475 -17.99 -42.24 -8.56
C GLY A 475 -17.63 -42.52 -10.01
N ALA A 476 -17.17 -43.75 -10.28
CA ALA A 476 -16.78 -44.22 -11.59
C ALA A 476 -17.93 -44.96 -12.29
N GLY A 477 -18.14 -44.71 -13.58
CA GLY A 477 -19.13 -45.35 -14.42
C GLY A 477 -18.53 -45.95 -15.69
N ALA A 478 -19.15 -46.98 -16.21
CA ALA A 478 -18.67 -47.80 -17.33
C ALA A 478 -18.76 -47.07 -18.67
N ALA A 479 -17.77 -47.28 -19.53
CA ALA A 479 -17.70 -46.73 -20.87
C ALA A 479 -18.82 -47.21 -21.78
N ARG A 480 -19.60 -46.28 -22.33
CA ARG A 480 -20.51 -46.50 -23.44
C ARG A 480 -19.94 -45.83 -24.69
N CYS A 481 -20.22 -46.43 -25.87
CA CYS A 481 -19.91 -45.79 -27.13
C CYS A 481 -20.78 -44.52 -27.27
N LEU A 482 -20.18 -43.38 -27.14
CA LEU A 482 -20.82 -42.07 -27.25
C LEU A 482 -19.80 -41.10 -27.84
N PHE A 483 -20.27 -40.23 -28.73
CA PHE A 483 -19.45 -39.06 -29.10
C PHE A 483 -19.28 -38.13 -27.91
N THR A 484 -18.06 -37.81 -27.61
CA THR A 484 -17.70 -36.81 -26.59
C THR A 484 -16.85 -35.75 -27.24
N TYR A 485 -17.22 -34.53 -27.05
CA TYR A 485 -16.43 -33.38 -27.48
C TYR A 485 -16.09 -32.54 -26.28
N ASP A 486 -14.80 -32.37 -26.02
CA ASP A 486 -14.30 -31.53 -24.97
C ASP A 486 -14.11 -30.11 -25.55
N TYR A 487 -14.96 -29.20 -25.16
CA TYR A 487 -14.85 -27.83 -25.60
C TYR A 487 -13.81 -27.09 -24.79
N GLU A 488 -12.74 -26.58 -25.46
CA GLU A 488 -11.73 -25.77 -24.79
C GLU A 488 -12.13 -24.29 -24.87
N VAL A 489 -12.47 -23.69 -23.71
CA VAL A 489 -12.67 -22.26 -23.62
C VAL A 489 -11.32 -21.58 -23.58
N PRO A 490 -11.06 -20.57 -24.45
CA PRO A 490 -9.84 -19.79 -24.37
C PRO A 490 -9.74 -19.06 -23.03
N ILE A 491 -8.61 -19.24 -22.34
CA ILE A 491 -8.34 -18.58 -21.04
C ILE A 491 -7.23 -17.54 -21.24
N LYS A 492 -7.51 -16.30 -20.85
CA LYS A 492 -6.51 -15.25 -20.72
C LYS A 492 -6.03 -15.22 -19.29
N GLU A 493 -4.82 -15.69 -19.07
CA GLU A 493 -4.21 -15.62 -17.73
C GLU A 493 -3.60 -14.24 -17.49
N VAL A 494 -3.91 -13.65 -16.33
CA VAL A 494 -3.36 -12.39 -15.84
C VAL A 494 -2.63 -12.70 -14.54
N ASN A 495 -1.31 -12.52 -14.55
CA ASN A 495 -0.49 -12.69 -13.36
C ASN A 495 -0.25 -11.32 -12.70
N LEU A 496 -0.84 -11.12 -11.52
CA LEU A 496 -0.68 -9.93 -10.68
C LEU A 496 0.35 -10.13 -9.56
N THR A 497 1.27 -11.07 -9.68
CA THR A 497 2.30 -11.27 -8.65
C THR A 497 3.13 -10.01 -8.47
N PHE A 498 3.23 -9.54 -7.22
CA PHE A 498 4.06 -8.43 -6.80
C PHE A 498 5.43 -8.97 -6.38
N ASP A 499 6.30 -9.12 -7.33
CA ASP A 499 7.66 -9.68 -7.18
C ASP A 499 8.77 -8.62 -7.25
N LYS A 500 8.42 -7.36 -7.39
CA LYS A 500 9.34 -6.21 -7.48
C LYS A 500 8.91 -5.09 -6.55
N PRO A 501 9.78 -4.12 -6.27
CA PRO A 501 9.41 -2.93 -5.51
C PRO A 501 8.17 -2.23 -6.07
N PHE A 502 7.30 -1.78 -5.17
CA PHE A 502 6.04 -1.16 -5.51
C PHE A 502 5.69 -0.01 -4.57
N LEU A 503 4.86 0.89 -5.02
CA LEU A 503 4.24 1.91 -4.17
C LEU A 503 2.82 1.48 -3.79
N PHE A 504 2.34 2.02 -2.66
CA PHE A 504 0.95 1.82 -2.25
C PHE A 504 0.33 3.12 -1.73
N LEU A 505 -0.99 3.17 -1.82
CA LEU A 505 -1.84 4.20 -1.23
C LEU A 505 -2.94 3.55 -0.41
N ILE A 506 -3.32 4.17 0.71
CA ILE A 506 -4.59 3.93 1.40
C ILE A 506 -5.37 5.24 1.29
N ARG A 507 -6.52 5.18 0.66
CA ARG A 507 -7.34 6.35 0.34
C ARG A 507 -8.80 6.17 0.74
N ASP A 508 -9.49 7.24 1.02
CA ASP A 508 -10.95 7.23 1.04
C ASP A 508 -11.47 6.95 -0.38
N LYS A 509 -12.26 5.91 -0.53
CA LYS A 509 -12.78 5.47 -1.82
C LYS A 509 -13.70 6.50 -2.48
N ASN A 510 -14.42 7.27 -1.68
CA ASN A 510 -15.42 8.22 -2.14
C ASN A 510 -14.81 9.57 -2.53
N SER A 511 -14.04 10.17 -1.62
CA SER A 511 -13.43 11.48 -1.85
C SER A 511 -12.13 11.39 -2.67
N GLY A 512 -11.41 10.28 -2.56
CA GLY A 512 -10.08 10.11 -3.11
C GLY A 512 -8.96 10.60 -2.20
N GLU A 513 -9.27 11.18 -1.05
CA GLU A 513 -8.29 11.71 -0.10
C GLU A 513 -7.33 10.62 0.39
N VAL A 514 -6.02 10.88 0.32
CA VAL A 514 -5.00 9.90 0.64
C VAL A 514 -4.68 9.97 2.13
N TRP A 515 -4.91 8.86 2.82
CA TRP A 515 -4.63 8.71 4.24
C TRP A 515 -3.20 8.27 4.50
N PHE A 516 -2.72 7.29 3.72
CA PHE A 516 -1.34 6.83 3.76
C PHE A 516 -0.79 6.62 2.36
N ALA A 517 0.49 6.88 2.19
CA ALA A 517 1.27 6.56 1.01
C ALA A 517 2.61 5.95 1.42
N GLY A 518 3.17 5.09 0.58
CA GLY A 518 4.45 4.48 0.88
C GLY A 518 5.03 3.65 -0.25
N THR A 519 6.22 3.12 0.01
CA THR A 519 6.98 2.24 -0.89
C THR A 519 7.42 0.97 -0.17
N VAL A 520 7.42 -0.14 -0.88
CA VAL A 520 7.91 -1.43 -0.40
C VAL A 520 9.07 -1.86 -1.30
N TYR A 521 10.29 -1.74 -0.80
CA TYR A 521 11.51 -2.23 -1.43
C TYR A 521 11.97 -3.56 -0.83
N GLU A 522 11.63 -3.81 0.43
CA GLU A 522 11.92 -5.03 1.16
C GLU A 522 10.71 -5.41 2.02
N PRO A 523 9.88 -6.36 1.57
CA PRO A 523 8.74 -6.82 2.34
C PRO A 523 9.22 -7.75 3.47
N ILE A 524 9.59 -7.17 4.61
CA ILE A 524 10.05 -7.89 5.79
C ILE A 524 8.92 -7.90 6.81
N ILE A 525 8.57 -9.09 7.29
CA ILE A 525 7.82 -9.28 8.51
C ILE A 525 8.79 -9.79 9.55
N ASN A 526 9.15 -8.95 10.50
CA ASN A 526 9.84 -9.44 11.69
C ASN A 526 8.88 -10.33 12.48
N ASN A 527 9.20 -11.61 12.58
CA ASN A 527 8.43 -12.60 13.37
C ASN A 527 8.48 -12.27 14.85
#